data_3afd25aff818b2b078048150ba73ea85
#
_entry.id   3afd25aff818b2b078048150ba73ea85
#
_cell.length_a   1.000
_cell.length_b   1.000
_cell.length_c   1.000
_cell.angle_alpha   90.00
_cell.angle_beta   90.00
_cell.angle_gamma   90.00
#
_symmetry.space_group_name_H-M   'P 1'
#
loop_
_entity.id
_entity.type
_entity.pdbx_description
1 polymer ?
#
loop_
_entity_poly.entity_id
_entity_poly.type
_entity_poly.pdbx_seq_one_letter_code
_entity_poly.pdbx_strand_id
1 'polypeptide(L)'
;MAREISFPKTRHVTLSAAGHSELQAKAEGAEALLLPIELAEEEARLLPAAPTEAPAPGPPPAAPAPATRVLPRLVSVDIAVPASAADRCSAADGSPLEVRCANSLEGRQHAGDAAARAVQLGEAALLAGLDRWYRTEGAGFCRSCELALVEFLRESYGDHLQPFDPLEQLRASALPPRDRPFARQKEALRLLESIESAKRAVLRARDEARRSRGLEIPVLGRVGTLSAPALELCAHLDGLVFDLPSLDPMEALLPLLAARAALGLRPAIATLPASSTVAQVRLFGAVTAACDTDLLLAPGASEEAHAALAAHLEFLALVRERYRPAQALVDAEILVSPTCDHWTDGAHQRGASACAVALIGAHMQPAVRLDLSGGTRAPLLVIAGGAAISGSDAAAARRHVEAGGDALIVGRCATIDEEGRPGEVVFPEVKSGLERVGEGRVYAVEEAAPGALDALLTRALRELWGRGRAHFTLSGRGRLFLRAYLDPERKLDVHLVNLELRDDGFAAAQGMQLSIAGQAAGGGRSGYWFAPERDGGRDGERITLSPSGFSVSTILPGIDAYALLAVPR
;
A
#
# COMPACT_ATOMS: atom_id res chain seq x y z
N MET A 1 -28.91 15.16 17.83
CA MET A 1 -27.46 15.41 17.69
C MET A 1 -26.83 14.14 17.16
N ALA A 2 -26.55 14.06 15.87
CA ALA A 2 -25.85 12.94 15.28
C ALA A 2 -24.42 12.94 15.83
N ARG A 3 -23.98 11.86 16.47
CA ARG A 3 -22.58 11.65 16.82
C ARG A 3 -21.85 11.38 15.50
N GLU A 4 -20.99 12.28 15.09
CA GLU A 4 -20.01 12.01 14.06
C GLU A 4 -19.15 10.84 14.55
N ILE A 5 -19.36 9.66 13.98
CA ILE A 5 -18.45 8.53 14.15
C ILE A 5 -17.31 8.82 13.17
N SER A 6 -16.37 9.64 13.60
CA SER A 6 -15.11 9.73 12.88
C SER A 6 -14.25 8.55 13.35
N PHE A 7 -13.85 7.67 12.44
CA PHE A 7 -12.58 6.96 12.64
C PHE A 7 -11.58 8.00 13.12
N PRO A 8 -10.80 7.69 14.14
CA PRO A 8 -9.81 8.64 14.59
C PRO A 8 -9.02 9.10 13.35
N LYS A 9 -8.96 10.41 13.12
CA LYS A 9 -8.14 11.03 12.06
C LYS A 9 -6.65 10.81 12.31
N THR A 10 -6.33 9.72 12.97
CA THR A 10 -5.00 9.27 13.31
C THR A 10 -4.58 8.28 12.24
N ARG A 11 -3.38 8.43 11.75
CA ARG A 11 -2.77 7.58 10.72
C ARG A 11 -2.71 6.10 11.11
N HIS A 12 -2.93 5.76 12.37
CA HIS A 12 -2.82 4.41 12.90
C HIS A 12 -4.17 3.96 13.45
N VAL A 13 -4.73 2.93 12.81
CA VAL A 13 -5.92 2.22 13.29
C VAL A 13 -5.48 0.83 13.72
N THR A 14 -5.53 0.58 15.02
CA THR A 14 -5.24 -0.75 15.55
C THR A 14 -6.50 -1.61 15.47
N LEU A 15 -6.45 -2.67 14.67
CA LEU A 15 -7.52 -3.63 14.50
C LEU A 15 -7.23 -4.86 15.37
N SER A 16 -8.24 -5.37 16.08
CA SER A 16 -8.21 -6.69 16.68
C SER A 16 -8.93 -7.69 15.78
N ALA A 17 -8.36 -8.88 15.61
CA ALA A 17 -8.93 -9.92 14.79
C ALA A 17 -10.14 -10.60 15.45
N ALA A 18 -10.98 -11.23 14.63
CA ALA A 18 -12.11 -12.01 15.10
C ALA A 18 -11.69 -13.14 16.07
N GLY A 19 -12.44 -13.31 17.13
CA GLY A 19 -12.21 -14.32 18.18
C GLY A 19 -11.74 -13.74 19.50
N HIS A 20 -11.31 -12.49 19.56
CA HIS A 20 -11.03 -11.81 20.82
C HIS A 20 -12.30 -11.17 21.39
N SER A 21 -12.50 -11.31 22.71
CA SER A 21 -13.54 -10.53 23.37
C SER A 21 -13.22 -9.03 23.28
N GLU A 22 -14.23 -8.18 23.33
CA GLU A 22 -14.04 -6.72 23.34
C GLU A 22 -13.10 -6.25 24.47
N LEU A 23 -13.11 -6.98 25.60
CA LEU A 23 -12.21 -6.73 26.73
C LEU A 23 -10.75 -7.05 26.40
N GLN A 24 -10.49 -8.16 25.67
CA GLN A 24 -9.14 -8.51 25.21
C GLN A 24 -8.63 -7.50 24.18
N ALA A 25 -9.46 -7.14 23.19
CA ALA A 25 -9.11 -6.13 22.19
C ALA A 25 -8.76 -4.77 22.83
N LYS A 26 -9.49 -4.34 23.87
CA LYS A 26 -9.17 -3.13 24.63
C LYS A 26 -7.86 -3.24 25.42
N ALA A 27 -7.61 -4.40 26.04
CA ALA A 27 -6.36 -4.67 26.75
C ALA A 27 -5.14 -4.64 25.81
N GLU A 28 -5.32 -5.00 24.54
CA GLU A 28 -4.30 -4.96 23.49
C GLU A 28 -4.14 -3.57 22.84
N GLY A 29 -4.88 -2.56 23.30
CA GLY A 29 -4.81 -1.20 22.74
C GLY A 29 -5.51 -1.05 21.37
N ALA A 30 -6.37 -2.00 20.99
CA ALA A 30 -7.11 -1.93 19.76
C ALA A 30 -8.04 -0.71 19.69
N GLU A 31 -8.13 -0.07 18.52
CA GLU A 31 -9.02 1.06 18.27
C GLU A 31 -10.33 0.64 17.59
N ALA A 32 -10.36 -0.54 16.97
CA ALA A 32 -11.56 -1.13 16.37
C ALA A 32 -11.54 -2.66 16.45
N LEU A 33 -12.72 -3.27 16.42
CA LEU A 33 -12.91 -4.72 16.43
C LEU A 33 -13.29 -5.20 15.02
N LEU A 34 -12.48 -6.09 14.46
CA LEU A 34 -12.76 -6.73 13.17
C LEU A 34 -13.61 -7.99 13.39
N LEU A 35 -14.81 -8.03 12.78
CA LEU A 35 -15.76 -9.14 12.87
C LEU A 35 -16.10 -9.66 11.47
N PRO A 36 -16.02 -10.98 11.19
CA PRO A 36 -16.68 -11.58 10.05
C PRO A 36 -18.18 -11.34 10.07
N ILE A 37 -18.78 -11.25 8.88
CA ILE A 37 -20.22 -10.93 8.78
C ILE A 37 -21.08 -12.00 9.47
N GLU A 38 -20.69 -13.25 9.40
CA GLU A 38 -21.40 -14.38 10.00
C GLU A 38 -21.47 -14.24 11.53
N LEU A 39 -20.37 -13.86 12.18
CA LEU A 39 -20.34 -13.61 13.61
C LEU A 39 -21.13 -12.37 14.01
N ALA A 40 -21.06 -11.30 13.20
CA ALA A 40 -21.84 -10.10 13.42
C ALA A 40 -23.36 -10.36 13.31
N GLU A 41 -23.76 -11.24 12.37
CA GLU A 41 -25.16 -11.69 12.23
C GLU A 41 -25.62 -12.55 13.42
N GLU A 42 -24.76 -13.43 13.91
CA GLU A 42 -25.08 -14.25 15.08
C GLU A 42 -25.24 -13.38 16.32
N GLU A 43 -24.32 -12.45 16.59
CA GLU A 43 -24.45 -11.50 17.69
C GLU A 43 -25.72 -10.64 17.57
N ALA A 44 -26.06 -10.16 16.38
CA ALA A 44 -27.27 -9.37 16.15
C ALA A 44 -28.56 -10.15 16.44
N ARG A 45 -28.56 -11.48 16.22
CA ARG A 45 -29.70 -12.36 16.56
C ARG A 45 -29.84 -12.59 18.07
N LEU A 46 -28.71 -12.53 18.81
CA LEU A 46 -28.68 -12.77 20.26
C LEU A 46 -29.01 -11.51 21.06
N LEU A 47 -28.93 -10.31 20.44
CA LEU A 47 -29.34 -9.08 21.10
C LEU A 47 -30.87 -9.03 21.27
N PRO A 48 -31.37 -8.73 22.48
CA PRO A 48 -32.81 -8.54 22.68
C PRO A 48 -33.31 -7.40 21.78
N ALA A 49 -34.46 -7.60 21.14
CA ALA A 49 -35.12 -6.55 20.36
C ALA A 49 -35.20 -5.27 21.21
N ALA A 50 -34.75 -4.16 20.65
CA ALA A 50 -34.83 -2.88 21.34
C ALA A 50 -36.28 -2.64 21.80
N PRO A 51 -36.54 -2.25 23.07
CA PRO A 51 -37.87 -2.01 23.57
C PRO A 51 -38.54 -0.93 22.70
N THR A 52 -39.67 -1.27 22.15
CA THR A 52 -40.47 -0.41 21.22
C THR A 52 -41.15 0.74 21.93
N GLU A 53 -41.12 0.80 23.26
CA GLU A 53 -41.71 1.86 24.06
C GLU A 53 -40.64 2.84 24.54
N ALA A 54 -40.86 4.12 24.24
CA ALA A 54 -40.06 5.20 24.83
C ALA A 54 -40.26 5.15 26.36
N PRO A 55 -39.19 5.11 27.17
CA PRO A 55 -39.33 5.12 28.62
C PRO A 55 -40.02 6.41 29.06
N ALA A 56 -40.96 6.27 29.99
CA ALA A 56 -41.63 7.41 30.64
C ALA A 56 -40.55 8.34 31.25
N PRO A 57 -40.78 9.67 31.25
CA PRO A 57 -39.80 10.62 31.81
C PRO A 57 -39.58 10.35 33.28
N GLY A 58 -38.44 9.71 33.58
CA GLY A 58 -37.96 9.47 34.95
C GLY A 58 -37.12 10.66 35.43
N PRO A 59 -36.77 10.69 36.74
CA PRO A 59 -35.93 11.74 37.30
C PRO A 59 -34.60 11.82 36.58
N PRO A 60 -33.96 13.01 36.54
CA PRO A 60 -32.72 13.22 35.80
C PRO A 60 -31.65 12.22 36.28
N PRO A 61 -30.98 11.54 35.35
CA PRO A 61 -29.98 10.54 35.71
C PRO A 61 -28.83 11.20 36.48
N ALA A 62 -28.35 10.50 37.52
CA ALA A 62 -27.08 10.82 38.16
C ALA A 62 -25.98 10.94 37.10
N ALA A 63 -24.98 11.80 37.32
CA ALA A 63 -23.90 12.05 36.41
C ALA A 63 -23.38 10.73 35.80
N PRO A 64 -23.30 10.58 34.45
CA PRO A 64 -22.93 9.32 33.86
C PRO A 64 -21.54 8.91 34.36
N ALA A 65 -21.44 7.67 34.82
CA ALA A 65 -20.13 7.03 35.00
C ALA A 65 -19.32 7.21 33.72
N PRO A 66 -17.97 7.35 33.78
CA PRO A 66 -17.14 7.54 32.59
C PRO A 66 -17.54 6.47 31.58
N ALA A 67 -18.09 6.93 30.43
CA ALA A 67 -18.64 6.05 29.43
C ALA A 67 -17.53 5.09 28.99
N THR A 68 -17.72 3.81 29.26
CA THR A 68 -16.84 2.76 28.77
C THR A 68 -16.80 2.89 27.25
N ARG A 69 -15.65 3.28 26.71
CA ARG A 69 -15.47 3.47 25.27
C ARG A 69 -15.69 2.14 24.58
N VAL A 70 -16.81 2.00 23.88
CA VAL A 70 -17.09 0.81 23.06
C VAL A 70 -16.21 0.92 21.80
N LEU A 71 -15.52 -0.17 21.47
CA LEU A 71 -14.72 -0.20 20.25
C LEU A 71 -15.65 -0.23 19.02
N PRO A 72 -15.38 0.58 17.97
CA PRO A 72 -16.14 0.51 16.74
C PRO A 72 -15.97 -0.87 16.08
N ARG A 73 -17.08 -1.41 15.54
CA ARG A 73 -17.12 -2.71 14.88
C ARG A 73 -16.89 -2.52 13.39
N LEU A 74 -15.82 -3.12 12.88
CA LEU A 74 -15.51 -3.22 11.46
C LEU A 74 -15.96 -4.60 10.96
N VAL A 75 -17.07 -4.64 10.22
CA VAL A 75 -17.62 -5.91 9.72
C VAL A 75 -17.01 -6.25 8.38
N SER A 76 -16.37 -7.43 8.30
CA SER A 76 -15.75 -7.94 7.08
C SER A 76 -16.74 -8.81 6.29
N VAL A 77 -16.82 -8.57 4.98
CA VAL A 77 -17.60 -9.38 4.04
C VAL A 77 -16.83 -9.61 2.76
N ASP A 78 -16.78 -10.88 2.29
CA ASP A 78 -16.18 -11.22 1.00
C ASP A 78 -17.21 -11.00 -0.11
N ILE A 79 -17.03 -9.91 -0.87
CA ILE A 79 -17.96 -9.54 -1.95
C ILE A 79 -17.71 -10.29 -3.26
N ALA A 80 -16.64 -11.07 -3.37
CA ALA A 80 -16.34 -11.89 -4.53
C ALA A 80 -16.88 -13.34 -4.43
N VAL A 81 -17.41 -13.73 -3.27
CA VAL A 81 -18.04 -15.04 -3.10
C VAL A 81 -19.38 -15.08 -3.83
N PRO A 82 -19.63 -16.07 -4.72
CA PRO A 82 -20.93 -16.21 -5.40
C PRO A 82 -22.07 -16.48 -4.42
N ALA A 83 -23.19 -15.80 -4.59
CA ALA A 83 -24.40 -16.06 -3.82
C ALA A 83 -25.31 -17.12 -4.50
N SER A 84 -25.17 -17.28 -5.82
CA SER A 84 -25.96 -18.21 -6.64
C SER A 84 -25.13 -18.82 -7.77
N ALA A 85 -25.67 -19.82 -8.46
CA ALA A 85 -25.05 -20.35 -9.67
C ALA A 85 -25.04 -19.32 -10.82
N ALA A 86 -26.00 -18.41 -10.85
CA ALA A 86 -26.15 -17.43 -11.93
C ALA A 86 -25.13 -16.28 -11.86
N ASP A 87 -24.57 -16.02 -10.68
CA ASP A 87 -23.55 -14.98 -10.50
C ASP A 87 -22.11 -15.52 -10.52
N ARG A 88 -21.91 -16.83 -10.74
CA ARG A 88 -20.59 -17.44 -10.86
C ARG A 88 -19.91 -17.11 -12.18
N CYS A 89 -18.64 -16.88 -12.12
CA CYS A 89 -17.79 -16.86 -13.31
C CYS A 89 -17.50 -18.28 -13.81
N SER A 90 -17.15 -18.42 -15.09
CA SER A 90 -16.80 -19.74 -15.65
C SER A 90 -15.37 -19.75 -16.16
N ALA A 91 -14.74 -20.91 -16.12
CA ALA A 91 -13.47 -21.21 -16.78
C ALA A 91 -13.66 -21.47 -18.29
N ALA A 92 -12.54 -21.62 -19.02
CA ALA A 92 -12.55 -21.83 -20.47
C ALA A 92 -13.26 -23.12 -20.90
N ASP A 93 -13.26 -24.16 -20.06
CA ASP A 93 -13.97 -25.43 -20.27
C ASP A 93 -15.46 -25.38 -19.90
N GLY A 94 -15.94 -24.22 -19.43
CA GLY A 94 -17.31 -24.02 -18.98
C GLY A 94 -17.55 -24.38 -17.53
N SER A 95 -16.55 -24.91 -16.80
CA SER A 95 -16.69 -25.24 -15.38
C SER A 95 -16.94 -23.96 -14.55
N PRO A 96 -17.87 -24.01 -13.56
CA PRO A 96 -18.12 -22.87 -12.68
C PRO A 96 -16.97 -22.67 -11.70
N LEU A 97 -16.60 -21.41 -11.46
CA LEU A 97 -15.55 -21.00 -10.52
C LEU A 97 -16.17 -20.45 -9.24
N GLU A 98 -15.45 -20.61 -8.13
CA GLU A 98 -15.84 -20.05 -6.82
C GLU A 98 -15.49 -18.55 -6.72
N VAL A 99 -15.82 -17.82 -7.78
CA VAL A 99 -15.69 -16.36 -7.85
C VAL A 99 -16.90 -15.77 -8.56
N ARG A 100 -17.43 -14.70 -7.99
CA ARG A 100 -18.56 -13.95 -8.56
C ARG A 100 -18.14 -13.27 -9.87
N CYS A 101 -19.05 -13.25 -10.83
CA CYS A 101 -18.79 -12.55 -12.09
C CYS A 101 -19.01 -11.04 -11.95
N ALA A 102 -17.95 -10.26 -12.15
CA ALA A 102 -18.01 -8.80 -12.12
C ALA A 102 -18.83 -8.21 -13.29
N ASN A 103 -18.98 -8.95 -14.39
CA ASN A 103 -19.75 -8.55 -15.57
C ASN A 103 -21.26 -8.87 -15.47
N SER A 104 -21.68 -9.75 -14.54
CA SER A 104 -23.09 -10.10 -14.41
C SER A 104 -23.84 -9.05 -13.59
N LEU A 105 -25.07 -8.72 -14.01
CA LEU A 105 -25.93 -7.81 -13.25
C LEU A 105 -26.22 -8.35 -11.85
N GLU A 106 -26.54 -9.63 -11.74
CA GLU A 106 -26.79 -10.32 -10.46
C GLU A 106 -25.55 -10.30 -9.57
N GLY A 107 -24.37 -10.59 -10.13
CA GLY A 107 -23.11 -10.53 -9.39
C GLY A 107 -22.85 -9.15 -8.78
N ARG A 108 -23.08 -8.09 -9.55
CA ARG A 108 -22.95 -6.71 -9.06
C ARG A 108 -23.98 -6.35 -7.98
N GLN A 109 -25.22 -6.80 -8.13
CA GLN A 109 -26.26 -6.59 -7.12
C GLN A 109 -25.92 -7.30 -5.81
N HIS A 110 -25.59 -8.59 -5.86
CA HIS A 110 -25.22 -9.36 -4.68
C HIS A 110 -23.97 -8.81 -3.97
N ALA A 111 -22.96 -8.33 -4.72
CA ALA A 111 -21.80 -7.67 -4.11
C ALA A 111 -22.22 -6.39 -3.36
N GLY A 112 -23.09 -5.58 -3.96
CA GLY A 112 -23.64 -4.38 -3.34
C GLY A 112 -24.48 -4.66 -2.10
N ASP A 113 -25.33 -5.68 -2.15
CA ASP A 113 -26.19 -6.05 -1.01
C ASP A 113 -25.37 -6.64 0.15
N ALA A 114 -24.33 -7.43 -0.14
CA ALA A 114 -23.41 -7.91 0.87
C ALA A 114 -22.67 -6.74 1.57
N ALA A 115 -22.20 -5.76 0.79
CA ALA A 115 -21.58 -4.56 1.32
C ALA A 115 -22.55 -3.72 2.18
N ALA A 116 -23.79 -3.54 1.72
CA ALA A 116 -24.85 -2.86 2.48
C ALA A 116 -25.16 -3.60 3.79
N ARG A 117 -25.20 -4.92 3.77
CA ARG A 117 -25.42 -5.74 4.97
C ARG A 117 -24.34 -5.57 6.00
N ALA A 118 -23.07 -5.55 5.59
CA ALA A 118 -21.95 -5.31 6.51
C ALA A 118 -22.09 -3.98 7.26
N VAL A 119 -22.55 -2.94 6.55
CA VAL A 119 -22.82 -1.61 7.12
C VAL A 119 -23.96 -1.62 8.14
N GLN A 120 -25.01 -2.41 7.92
CA GLN A 120 -26.12 -2.52 8.86
C GLN A 120 -25.67 -3.13 10.21
N LEU A 121 -24.66 -4.00 10.17
CA LEU A 121 -24.16 -4.75 11.32
C LEU A 121 -22.99 -4.07 12.05
N GLY A 122 -22.24 -3.20 11.39
CA GLY A 122 -21.06 -2.54 11.97
C GLY A 122 -21.06 -1.03 11.82
N GLU A 123 -20.11 -0.35 12.46
CA GLU A 123 -19.83 1.08 12.30
C GLU A 123 -18.89 1.36 11.13
N ALA A 124 -18.29 0.33 10.56
CA ALA A 124 -17.50 0.37 9.33
C ALA A 124 -17.61 -0.96 8.59
N ALA A 125 -17.34 -0.96 7.29
CA ALA A 125 -17.31 -2.16 6.47
C ALA A 125 -15.90 -2.44 5.93
N LEU A 126 -15.49 -3.71 5.91
CA LEU A 126 -14.30 -4.20 5.24
C LEU A 126 -14.72 -5.11 4.08
N LEU A 127 -14.54 -4.63 2.86
CA LEU A 127 -14.87 -5.39 1.65
C LEU A 127 -13.66 -6.26 1.26
N ALA A 128 -13.76 -7.54 1.54
CA ALA A 128 -12.75 -8.53 1.17
C ALA A 128 -13.00 -9.10 -0.24
N GLY A 129 -11.99 -9.79 -0.79
CA GLY A 129 -12.08 -10.46 -2.08
C GLY A 129 -11.97 -9.54 -3.29
N LEU A 130 -11.64 -8.27 -3.11
CA LEU A 130 -11.55 -7.29 -4.19
C LEU A 130 -10.58 -7.71 -5.31
N ASP A 131 -9.50 -8.38 -4.96
CA ASP A 131 -8.50 -8.88 -5.91
C ASP A 131 -8.89 -10.22 -6.55
N ARG A 132 -9.81 -10.98 -5.99
CA ARG A 132 -10.22 -12.29 -6.53
C ARG A 132 -10.86 -12.17 -7.90
N TRP A 133 -11.57 -11.10 -8.18
CA TRP A 133 -12.22 -10.89 -9.47
C TRP A 133 -11.25 -10.87 -10.65
N TYR A 134 -10.08 -10.27 -10.51
CA TYR A 134 -9.09 -10.20 -11.59
C TYR A 134 -7.94 -11.21 -11.44
N ARG A 135 -7.67 -11.74 -10.23
CA ARG A 135 -6.59 -12.70 -9.99
C ARG A 135 -6.96 -14.16 -10.20
N THR A 136 -8.26 -14.51 -10.22
CA THR A 136 -8.67 -15.90 -10.41
C THR A 136 -8.31 -16.38 -11.82
N GLU A 137 -7.33 -17.27 -11.89
CA GLU A 137 -6.87 -17.82 -13.16
C GLU A 137 -8.01 -18.52 -13.92
N GLY A 138 -7.96 -18.41 -15.23
CA GLY A 138 -8.94 -19.04 -16.11
C GLY A 138 -10.34 -18.44 -16.08
N ALA A 139 -10.63 -17.45 -15.24
CA ALA A 139 -11.96 -16.83 -15.18
C ALA A 139 -12.27 -15.95 -16.40
N GLY A 140 -13.55 -15.58 -16.58
CA GLY A 140 -14.01 -14.67 -17.60
C GLY A 140 -14.49 -15.32 -18.90
N PHE A 141 -15.07 -16.54 -18.80
CA PHE A 141 -15.66 -17.26 -19.94
C PHE A 141 -17.17 -17.53 -19.79
N CYS A 142 -17.84 -16.90 -18.85
CA CYS A 142 -19.29 -16.96 -18.77
C CYS A 142 -19.92 -16.01 -19.81
N ARG A 143 -21.23 -16.18 -20.05
CA ARG A 143 -21.99 -15.40 -21.04
C ARG A 143 -21.88 -13.89 -20.84
N SER A 144 -21.92 -13.42 -19.60
CA SER A 144 -21.80 -11.98 -19.30
C SER A 144 -20.42 -11.45 -19.67
N CYS A 145 -19.34 -12.21 -19.42
CA CYS A 145 -17.98 -11.85 -19.80
C CYS A 145 -17.79 -11.83 -21.33
N GLU A 146 -18.43 -12.78 -22.04
CA GLU A 146 -18.41 -12.83 -23.49
C GLU A 146 -19.02 -11.57 -24.10
N LEU A 147 -20.21 -11.21 -23.66
CA LEU A 147 -20.90 -10.00 -24.15
C LEU A 147 -20.10 -8.73 -23.86
N ALA A 148 -19.60 -8.60 -22.65
CA ALA A 148 -18.77 -7.46 -22.23
C ALA A 148 -17.48 -7.36 -23.06
N LEU A 149 -16.82 -8.50 -23.36
CA LEU A 149 -15.61 -8.51 -24.18
C LEU A 149 -15.88 -8.09 -25.64
N VAL A 150 -16.98 -8.55 -26.21
CA VAL A 150 -17.39 -8.12 -27.57
C VAL A 150 -17.65 -6.62 -27.62
N GLU A 151 -18.34 -6.07 -26.62
CA GLU A 151 -18.60 -4.63 -26.50
C GLU A 151 -17.30 -3.82 -26.34
N PHE A 152 -16.46 -4.22 -25.41
CA PHE A 152 -15.15 -3.60 -25.18
C PHE A 152 -14.26 -3.57 -26.42
N LEU A 153 -14.20 -4.69 -27.16
CA LEU A 153 -13.43 -4.76 -28.41
C LEU A 153 -14.02 -3.87 -29.51
N ARG A 154 -15.36 -3.76 -29.59
CA ARG A 154 -16.00 -2.84 -30.54
C ARG A 154 -15.71 -1.39 -30.21
N GLU A 155 -15.75 -1.01 -28.95
CA GLU A 155 -15.39 0.35 -28.53
C GLU A 155 -13.91 0.67 -28.83
N SER A 156 -13.02 -0.30 -28.63
CA SER A 156 -11.56 -0.12 -28.82
C SER A 156 -11.13 -0.13 -30.30
N TYR A 157 -11.78 -0.95 -31.14
CA TYR A 157 -11.34 -1.19 -32.52
C TYR A 157 -12.36 -0.75 -33.60
N GLY A 158 -13.54 -0.29 -33.19
CA GLY A 158 -14.59 0.19 -34.07
C GLY A 158 -15.23 -0.90 -34.94
N ASP A 159 -15.88 -0.47 -36.04
CA ASP A 159 -16.58 -1.37 -36.96
C ASP A 159 -15.66 -2.25 -37.83
N HIS A 160 -14.34 -2.14 -37.65
CA HIS A 160 -13.37 -2.99 -38.33
C HIS A 160 -13.33 -4.42 -37.84
N LEU A 161 -13.95 -4.71 -36.68
CA LEU A 161 -14.11 -6.06 -36.19
C LEU A 161 -15.17 -6.79 -37.02
N GLN A 162 -14.73 -7.80 -37.76
CA GLN A 162 -15.66 -8.73 -38.37
C GLN A 162 -16.44 -9.49 -37.31
N PRO A 163 -17.68 -9.96 -37.57
CA PRO A 163 -18.43 -10.78 -36.63
C PRO A 163 -17.63 -12.04 -36.30
N PHE A 164 -17.10 -12.15 -35.10
CA PHE A 164 -16.40 -13.32 -34.58
C PHE A 164 -16.68 -13.48 -33.09
N ASP A 165 -16.52 -14.69 -32.57
CA ASP A 165 -16.56 -14.96 -31.14
C ASP A 165 -15.11 -14.91 -30.57
N PRO A 166 -14.75 -13.83 -29.86
CA PRO A 166 -13.40 -13.71 -29.28
C PRO A 166 -13.12 -14.77 -28.21
N LEU A 167 -14.12 -15.28 -27.50
CA LEU A 167 -13.92 -16.33 -26.50
C LEU A 167 -13.71 -17.69 -27.16
N GLU A 168 -14.38 -17.97 -28.29
CA GLU A 168 -14.13 -19.18 -29.06
C GLU A 168 -12.67 -19.20 -29.58
N GLN A 169 -12.18 -18.09 -30.10
CA GLN A 169 -10.78 -17.97 -30.52
C GLN A 169 -9.80 -18.15 -29.36
N LEU A 170 -10.10 -17.59 -28.19
CA LEU A 170 -9.29 -17.80 -27.00
C LEU A 170 -9.26 -19.28 -26.55
N ARG A 171 -10.39 -19.99 -26.66
CA ARG A 171 -10.50 -21.41 -26.31
C ARG A 171 -9.81 -22.31 -27.32
N ALA A 172 -10.00 -22.05 -28.60
CA ALA A 172 -9.49 -22.87 -29.70
C ALA A 172 -8.00 -22.71 -29.98
N SER A 173 -7.37 -21.64 -29.49
CA SER A 173 -5.96 -21.34 -29.74
C SER A 173 -5.04 -22.36 -29.05
N ALA A 174 -4.10 -22.94 -29.83
CA ALA A 174 -3.03 -23.80 -29.32
C ALA A 174 -1.89 -23.02 -28.63
N LEU A 175 -1.90 -21.68 -28.71
CA LEU A 175 -0.89 -20.84 -28.10
C LEU A 175 -1.02 -20.85 -26.55
N PRO A 176 0.08 -20.56 -25.84
CA PRO A 176 0.02 -20.33 -24.40
C PRO A 176 -1.08 -19.31 -24.04
N PRO A 177 -1.74 -19.42 -22.88
CA PRO A 177 -2.91 -18.59 -22.56
C PRO A 177 -2.71 -17.09 -22.77
N ARG A 178 -1.54 -16.55 -22.46
CA ARG A 178 -1.22 -15.12 -22.58
C ARG A 178 -0.92 -14.65 -24.01
N ASP A 179 -0.51 -15.58 -24.87
CA ASP A 179 -0.17 -15.28 -26.27
C ASP A 179 -1.37 -15.46 -27.21
N ARG A 180 -2.52 -15.85 -26.66
CA ARG A 180 -3.76 -16.03 -27.43
C ARG A 180 -4.31 -14.68 -27.90
N PRO A 181 -4.97 -14.65 -29.07
CA PRO A 181 -5.65 -13.45 -29.52
C PRO A 181 -6.60 -12.91 -28.46
N PHE A 182 -6.59 -11.61 -28.23
CA PHE A 182 -7.43 -10.89 -27.25
C PHE A 182 -7.26 -11.31 -25.77
N ALA A 183 -6.28 -12.13 -25.42
CA ALA A 183 -6.07 -12.53 -24.03
C ALA A 183 -5.81 -11.33 -23.12
N ARG A 184 -4.96 -10.40 -23.55
CA ARG A 184 -4.64 -9.17 -22.79
C ARG A 184 -5.82 -8.22 -22.68
N GLN A 185 -6.57 -8.05 -23.77
CA GLN A 185 -7.80 -7.24 -23.77
C GLN A 185 -8.86 -7.82 -22.81
N LYS A 186 -8.99 -9.14 -22.78
CA LYS A 186 -9.87 -9.83 -21.81
C LYS A 186 -9.42 -9.58 -20.37
N GLU A 187 -8.13 -9.62 -20.10
CA GLU A 187 -7.59 -9.34 -18.76
C GLU A 187 -7.76 -7.88 -18.38
N ALA A 188 -7.53 -6.94 -19.31
CA ALA A 188 -7.78 -5.52 -19.10
C ALA A 188 -9.26 -5.24 -18.79
N LEU A 189 -10.17 -5.82 -19.55
CA LEU A 189 -11.61 -5.71 -19.27
C LEU A 189 -11.97 -6.26 -17.89
N ARG A 190 -11.43 -7.42 -17.52
CA ARG A 190 -11.68 -8.00 -16.19
C ARG A 190 -11.23 -7.08 -15.06
N LEU A 191 -10.09 -6.43 -15.23
CA LEU A 191 -9.60 -5.46 -14.26
C LEU A 191 -10.55 -4.27 -14.15
N LEU A 192 -10.91 -3.64 -15.27
CA LEU A 192 -11.82 -2.50 -15.31
C LEU A 192 -13.17 -2.82 -14.65
N GLU A 193 -13.78 -3.95 -15.01
CA GLU A 193 -15.05 -4.38 -14.44
C GLU A 193 -14.98 -4.75 -12.96
N SER A 194 -13.82 -5.25 -12.51
CA SER A 194 -13.57 -5.50 -11.10
C SER A 194 -13.54 -4.20 -10.30
N ILE A 195 -12.85 -3.18 -10.83
CA ILE A 195 -12.79 -1.84 -10.23
C ILE A 195 -14.20 -1.22 -10.18
N GLU A 196 -14.94 -1.26 -11.29
CA GLU A 196 -16.32 -0.72 -11.34
C GLU A 196 -17.28 -1.47 -10.40
N SER A 197 -17.13 -2.78 -10.26
CA SER A 197 -17.95 -3.56 -9.34
C SER A 197 -17.61 -3.26 -7.88
N ALA A 198 -16.35 -3.10 -7.54
CA ALA A 198 -15.91 -2.68 -6.22
C ALA A 198 -16.43 -1.28 -5.89
N LYS A 199 -16.30 -0.33 -6.81
CA LYS A 199 -16.82 1.03 -6.67
C LYS A 199 -18.32 1.05 -6.41
N ARG A 200 -19.10 0.27 -7.17
CA ARG A 200 -20.57 0.14 -6.95
C ARG A 200 -20.89 -0.44 -5.58
N ALA A 201 -20.14 -1.46 -5.13
CA ALA A 201 -20.31 -2.03 -3.80
C ALA A 201 -20.04 -1.00 -2.70
N VAL A 202 -19.00 -0.20 -2.83
CA VAL A 202 -18.67 0.90 -1.91
C VAL A 202 -19.78 1.95 -1.89
N LEU A 203 -20.26 2.39 -3.06
CA LEU A 203 -21.35 3.36 -3.16
C LEU A 203 -22.63 2.81 -2.51
N ARG A 204 -22.96 1.53 -2.77
CA ARG A 204 -24.12 0.88 -2.16
C ARG A 204 -24.02 0.81 -0.63
N ALA A 205 -22.83 0.49 -0.10
CA ALA A 205 -22.57 0.52 1.33
C ALA A 205 -22.77 1.93 1.92
N ARG A 206 -22.22 2.96 1.30
CA ARG A 206 -22.38 4.36 1.74
C ARG A 206 -23.83 4.84 1.68
N ASP A 207 -24.56 4.50 0.63
CA ASP A 207 -25.98 4.83 0.51
C ASP A 207 -26.84 4.13 1.58
N GLU A 208 -26.50 2.91 1.93
CA GLU A 208 -27.15 2.20 3.01
C GLU A 208 -26.85 2.84 4.37
N ALA A 209 -25.61 3.25 4.63
CA ALA A 209 -25.25 3.96 5.85
C ALA A 209 -26.03 5.25 6.01
N ARG A 210 -26.10 6.06 4.95
CA ARG A 210 -26.90 7.30 4.94
C ARG A 210 -28.38 7.04 5.20
N ARG A 211 -28.96 5.98 4.57
CA ARG A 211 -30.36 5.62 4.73
C ARG A 211 -30.69 5.09 6.13
N SER A 212 -29.88 4.16 6.64
CA SER A 212 -30.20 3.46 7.89
C SER A 212 -29.77 4.23 9.14
N ARG A 213 -28.73 5.07 9.04
CA ARG A 213 -28.12 5.74 10.20
C ARG A 213 -28.00 7.25 10.07
N GLY A 214 -28.24 7.82 8.91
CA GLY A 214 -28.04 9.25 8.64
C GLY A 214 -26.57 9.68 8.70
N LEU A 215 -25.62 8.76 8.59
CA LEU A 215 -24.17 8.97 8.77
C LEU A 215 -23.40 8.47 7.56
N GLU A 216 -22.25 9.08 7.31
CA GLU A 216 -21.22 8.48 6.47
C GLU A 216 -20.38 7.54 7.33
N ILE A 217 -20.13 6.33 6.82
CA ILE A 217 -19.29 5.36 7.49
C ILE A 217 -18.06 5.02 6.62
N PRO A 218 -16.92 4.69 7.22
CA PRO A 218 -15.77 4.23 6.49
C PRO A 218 -16.01 2.87 5.82
N VAL A 219 -15.57 2.77 4.55
CA VAL A 219 -15.56 1.53 3.79
C VAL A 219 -14.13 1.22 3.38
N LEU A 220 -13.54 0.22 4.01
CA LEU A 220 -12.20 -0.24 3.73
C LEU A 220 -12.24 -1.39 2.72
N GLY A 221 -11.15 -1.55 1.96
CA GLY A 221 -10.94 -2.72 1.11
C GLY A 221 -9.97 -3.70 1.75
N ARG A 222 -10.09 -4.99 1.40
CA ARG A 222 -9.07 -6.00 1.66
C ARG A 222 -8.70 -6.69 0.35
N VAL A 223 -7.41 -6.74 0.11
CA VAL A 223 -6.80 -7.50 -0.98
C VAL A 223 -5.77 -8.47 -0.39
N GLY A 224 -5.41 -9.50 -1.14
CA GLY A 224 -4.26 -10.32 -0.81
C GLY A 224 -2.98 -9.51 -1.02
N THR A 225 -2.05 -10.02 -1.79
CA THR A 225 -0.84 -9.25 -2.11
C THR A 225 -1.17 -7.99 -2.91
N LEU A 226 -0.67 -6.85 -2.47
CA LEU A 226 -0.86 -5.59 -3.16
C LEU A 226 -0.11 -5.59 -4.49
N SER A 227 -0.88 -5.60 -5.58
CA SER A 227 -0.39 -5.44 -6.95
C SER A 227 -0.68 -4.04 -7.47
N ALA A 228 0.03 -3.60 -8.50
CA ALA A 228 -0.21 -2.29 -9.09
C ALA A 228 -1.69 -2.09 -9.52
N PRO A 229 -2.37 -3.07 -10.16
CA PRO A 229 -3.81 -2.97 -10.43
C PRO A 229 -4.69 -2.76 -9.18
N ALA A 230 -4.34 -3.36 -8.04
CA ALA A 230 -5.08 -3.18 -6.81
C ALA A 230 -5.01 -1.74 -6.27
N LEU A 231 -3.97 -0.98 -6.64
CA LEU A 231 -3.80 0.41 -6.22
C LEU A 231 -4.87 1.34 -6.80
N GLU A 232 -5.43 1.03 -7.96
CA GLU A 232 -6.52 1.81 -8.55
C GLU A 232 -7.79 1.76 -7.70
N LEU A 233 -8.04 0.62 -7.03
CA LEU A 233 -9.18 0.48 -6.10
C LEU A 233 -9.10 1.47 -4.93
N CYS A 234 -7.88 1.86 -4.53
CA CYS A 234 -7.67 2.78 -3.42
C CYS A 234 -8.35 4.14 -3.62
N ALA A 235 -8.57 4.57 -4.87
CA ALA A 235 -9.26 5.84 -5.16
C ALA A 235 -10.70 5.89 -4.58
N HIS A 236 -11.34 4.74 -4.41
CA HIS A 236 -12.73 4.60 -4.01
C HIS A 236 -12.92 4.16 -2.55
N LEU A 237 -11.84 3.80 -1.86
CA LEU A 237 -11.85 3.24 -0.51
C LEU A 237 -11.40 4.28 0.53
N ASP A 238 -11.86 4.14 1.76
CA ASP A 238 -11.44 4.97 2.89
C ASP A 238 -10.19 4.40 3.59
N GLY A 239 -9.72 3.25 3.16
CA GLY A 239 -8.48 2.58 3.60
C GLY A 239 -8.34 1.22 2.94
N LEU A 240 -7.18 0.59 3.12
CA LEU A 240 -6.87 -0.72 2.54
C LEU A 240 -6.15 -1.60 3.55
N VAL A 241 -6.59 -2.86 3.62
CA VAL A 241 -5.89 -3.96 4.28
C VAL A 241 -5.29 -4.86 3.21
N PHE A 242 -4.02 -5.22 3.31
CA PHE A 242 -3.34 -6.07 2.32
C PHE A 242 -2.32 -6.98 2.98
N ASP A 243 -2.12 -8.16 2.40
CA ASP A 243 -1.13 -9.11 2.90
C ASP A 243 0.26 -8.74 2.39
N LEU A 244 1.26 -8.85 3.25
CA LEU A 244 2.64 -8.67 2.83
C LEU A 244 3.07 -9.81 1.90
N PRO A 245 3.76 -9.50 0.79
CA PRO A 245 4.12 -10.52 -0.20
C PRO A 245 5.19 -11.48 0.31
N SER A 246 5.97 -11.06 1.28
CA SER A 246 7.13 -11.78 1.80
C SER A 246 7.45 -11.34 3.24
N LEU A 247 8.12 -12.21 3.96
CA LEU A 247 8.75 -11.90 5.25
C LEU A 247 10.18 -11.33 5.09
N ASP A 248 10.63 -11.06 3.87
CA ASP A 248 11.80 -10.22 3.61
C ASP A 248 11.36 -8.74 3.66
N PRO A 249 11.89 -7.95 4.60
CA PRO A 249 11.51 -6.55 4.74
C PRO A 249 11.84 -5.72 3.49
N MET A 250 12.85 -6.09 2.71
CA MET A 250 13.22 -5.36 1.49
C MET A 250 12.19 -5.55 0.38
N GLU A 251 11.61 -6.74 0.27
CA GLU A 251 10.52 -7.02 -0.69
C GLU A 251 9.20 -6.35 -0.28
N ALA A 252 8.98 -6.14 1.02
CA ALA A 252 7.80 -5.48 1.54
C ALA A 252 7.80 -3.94 1.34
N LEU A 253 8.96 -3.31 1.16
CA LEU A 253 9.08 -1.85 1.13
C LEU A 253 8.31 -1.21 -0.02
N LEU A 254 8.44 -1.72 -1.26
CA LEU A 254 7.72 -1.15 -2.40
C LEU A 254 6.19 -1.21 -2.22
N PRO A 255 5.57 -2.34 -1.84
CA PRO A 255 4.14 -2.40 -1.52
C PRO A 255 3.70 -1.41 -0.45
N LEU A 256 4.44 -1.26 0.64
CA LEU A 256 4.13 -0.29 1.70
C LEU A 256 4.16 1.16 1.19
N LEU A 257 5.20 1.53 0.44
CA LEU A 257 5.31 2.86 -0.17
C LEU A 257 4.23 3.10 -1.21
N ALA A 258 3.87 2.09 -2.01
CA ALA A 258 2.82 2.17 -3.01
C ALA A 258 1.43 2.32 -2.38
N ALA A 259 1.14 1.55 -1.32
CA ALA A 259 -0.09 1.70 -0.54
C ALA A 259 -0.22 3.13 0.03
N ARG A 260 0.87 3.66 0.59
CA ARG A 260 0.89 5.04 1.11
C ARG A 260 0.70 6.08 0.00
N ALA A 261 1.29 5.88 -1.18
CA ALA A 261 1.09 6.75 -2.33
C ALA A 261 -0.36 6.76 -2.81
N ALA A 262 -1.00 5.57 -2.88
CA ALA A 262 -2.38 5.41 -3.33
C ALA A 262 -3.41 5.98 -2.34
N LEU A 263 -3.15 5.81 -1.04
CA LEU A 263 -4.11 6.16 0.02
C LEU A 263 -3.90 7.57 0.59
N GLY A 264 -2.74 8.17 0.42
CA GLY A 264 -2.41 9.46 1.03
C GLY A 264 -2.45 9.39 2.56
N LEU A 265 -3.39 10.09 3.21
CA LEU A 265 -3.57 10.08 4.68
C LEU A 265 -4.54 9.01 5.18
N ARG A 266 -5.18 8.25 4.28
CA ARG A 266 -6.13 7.19 4.65
C ARG A 266 -5.37 5.97 5.20
N PRO A 267 -6.00 5.15 6.07
CA PRO A 267 -5.37 3.95 6.62
C PRO A 267 -4.84 2.99 5.55
N ALA A 268 -3.59 2.59 5.71
CA ALA A 268 -2.94 1.53 4.94
C ALA A 268 -2.44 0.48 5.94
N ILE A 269 -3.00 -0.71 5.92
CA ILE A 269 -2.81 -1.73 6.95
C ILE A 269 -2.22 -2.97 6.30
N ALA A 270 -0.98 -3.29 6.63
CA ALA A 270 -0.32 -4.51 6.18
C ALA A 270 -0.62 -5.68 7.12
N THR A 271 -0.84 -6.87 6.58
CA THR A 271 -1.12 -8.06 7.37
C THR A 271 0.08 -9.00 7.38
N LEU A 272 0.49 -9.45 8.57
CA LEU A 272 1.47 -10.52 8.74
C LEU A 272 0.77 -11.87 8.89
N PRO A 273 1.36 -12.97 8.36
CA PRO A 273 0.86 -14.32 8.58
C PRO A 273 0.80 -14.69 10.07
N ALA A 274 -0.13 -15.57 10.43
CA ALA A 274 -0.27 -16.07 11.80
C ALA A 274 0.98 -16.83 12.30
N SER A 275 1.78 -17.38 11.39
CA SER A 275 3.03 -18.08 11.69
C SER A 275 4.22 -17.17 11.97
N SER A 276 4.03 -15.84 11.96
CA SER A 276 5.12 -14.88 12.18
C SER A 276 5.70 -14.99 13.58
N THR A 277 7.03 -14.99 13.67
CA THR A 277 7.74 -15.00 14.96
C THR A 277 7.68 -13.61 15.63
N VAL A 278 7.95 -13.56 16.92
CA VAL A 278 8.06 -12.31 17.70
C VAL A 278 9.06 -11.34 17.06
N ALA A 279 10.20 -11.85 16.60
CA ALA A 279 11.21 -11.02 15.96
C ALA A 279 10.74 -10.45 14.61
N GLN A 280 10.00 -11.22 13.82
CA GLN A 280 9.35 -10.73 12.59
C GLN A 280 8.29 -9.68 12.90
N VAL A 281 7.46 -9.87 13.92
CA VAL A 281 6.45 -8.86 14.34
C VAL A 281 7.13 -7.56 14.73
N ARG A 282 8.21 -7.59 15.50
CA ARG A 282 8.98 -6.39 15.86
C ARG A 282 9.60 -5.71 14.64
N LEU A 283 10.19 -6.49 13.72
CA LEU A 283 10.77 -5.99 12.49
C LEU A 283 9.72 -5.31 11.62
N PHE A 284 8.63 -5.99 11.34
CA PHE A 284 7.58 -5.44 10.47
C PHE A 284 6.79 -4.32 11.13
N GLY A 285 6.63 -4.33 12.46
CA GLY A 285 6.14 -3.18 13.20
C GLY A 285 7.01 -1.94 12.95
N ALA A 286 8.32 -2.09 13.02
CA ALA A 286 9.27 -1.02 12.74
C ALA A 286 9.23 -0.56 11.27
N VAL A 287 9.20 -1.50 10.31
CA VAL A 287 9.15 -1.19 8.86
C VAL A 287 7.86 -0.47 8.49
N THR A 288 6.70 -0.94 8.98
CA THR A 288 5.41 -0.32 8.72
C THR A 288 5.34 1.08 9.34
N ALA A 289 5.78 1.26 10.58
CA ALA A 289 5.87 2.57 11.21
C ALA A 289 6.76 3.54 10.41
N ALA A 290 7.92 3.08 9.93
CA ALA A 290 8.80 3.88 9.10
C ALA A 290 8.19 4.23 7.73
N CYS A 291 7.32 3.39 7.18
CA CYS A 291 6.58 3.64 5.93
C CYS A 291 5.24 4.36 6.13
N ASP A 292 4.91 4.78 7.37
CA ASP A 292 3.65 5.43 7.72
C ASP A 292 2.43 4.54 7.38
N THR A 293 2.54 3.25 7.68
CA THR A 293 1.49 2.23 7.51
C THR A 293 1.27 1.50 8.83
N ASP A 294 0.12 0.85 8.97
CA ASP A 294 -0.22 0.06 10.15
C ASP A 294 0.08 -1.42 9.94
N LEU A 295 0.15 -2.18 11.03
CA LEU A 295 0.38 -3.61 11.03
C LEU A 295 -0.78 -4.35 11.70
N LEU A 296 -1.22 -5.44 11.07
CA LEU A 296 -2.22 -6.37 11.58
C LEU A 296 -1.63 -7.78 11.58
N LEU A 297 -1.91 -8.56 12.63
CA LEU A 297 -1.62 -9.99 12.62
C LEU A 297 -2.82 -10.76 12.08
N ALA A 298 -2.55 -11.75 11.24
CA ALA A 298 -3.59 -12.66 10.77
C ALA A 298 -4.20 -13.46 11.96
N PRO A 299 -5.47 -13.86 11.89
CA PRO A 299 -6.11 -14.68 12.91
C PRO A 299 -5.32 -15.96 13.18
N GLY A 300 -5.19 -16.32 14.48
CA GLY A 300 -4.44 -17.50 14.92
C GLY A 300 -2.95 -17.26 15.18
N ALA A 301 -2.50 -16.01 15.17
CA ALA A 301 -1.16 -15.67 15.65
C ALA A 301 -0.99 -16.00 17.16
N SER A 302 0.26 -16.25 17.58
CA SER A 302 0.55 -16.61 18.96
C SER A 302 0.33 -15.44 19.93
N GLU A 303 0.14 -15.73 21.23
CA GLU A 303 0.01 -14.72 22.26
C GLU A 303 1.27 -13.86 22.37
N GLU A 304 2.44 -14.45 22.18
CA GLU A 304 3.71 -13.72 22.20
C GLU A 304 3.83 -12.75 21.02
N ALA A 305 3.33 -13.14 19.83
CA ALA A 305 3.28 -12.26 18.67
C ALA A 305 2.34 -11.06 18.92
N HIS A 306 1.16 -11.30 19.51
CA HIS A 306 0.23 -10.23 19.91
C HIS A 306 0.84 -9.31 20.97
N ALA A 307 1.51 -9.87 22.00
CA ALA A 307 2.19 -9.08 23.02
C ALA A 307 3.32 -8.20 22.41
N ALA A 308 4.07 -8.74 21.44
CA ALA A 308 5.10 -7.97 20.74
C ALA A 308 4.52 -6.81 19.92
N LEU A 309 3.41 -7.04 19.24
CA LEU A 309 2.71 -5.97 18.51
C LEU A 309 2.16 -4.91 19.47
N ALA A 310 1.53 -5.33 20.57
CA ALA A 310 1.00 -4.41 21.58
C ALA A 310 2.09 -3.52 22.18
N ALA A 311 3.24 -4.09 22.54
CA ALA A 311 4.40 -3.33 23.04
C ALA A 311 4.91 -2.31 22.00
N HIS A 312 4.94 -2.69 20.72
CA HIS A 312 5.31 -1.77 19.63
C HIS A 312 4.31 -0.61 19.51
N LEU A 313 3.01 -0.90 19.56
CA LEU A 313 1.95 0.11 19.48
C LEU A 313 1.95 1.05 20.69
N GLU A 314 2.21 0.54 21.90
CA GLU A 314 2.40 1.35 23.10
C GLU A 314 3.58 2.32 22.93
N PHE A 315 4.68 1.85 22.39
CA PHE A 315 5.82 2.71 22.07
C PHE A 315 5.46 3.79 21.05
N LEU A 316 4.78 3.44 19.95
CA LEU A 316 4.31 4.43 18.97
C LEU A 316 3.34 5.45 19.59
N ALA A 317 2.45 5.01 20.47
CA ALA A 317 1.55 5.89 21.20
C ALA A 317 2.31 6.87 22.11
N LEU A 318 3.39 6.39 22.76
CA LEU A 318 4.26 7.21 23.61
C LEU A 318 4.96 8.33 22.83
N VAL A 319 5.44 8.03 21.62
CA VAL A 319 6.15 9.00 20.76
C VAL A 319 5.22 9.78 19.83
N ARG A 320 3.90 9.48 19.83
CA ARG A 320 2.91 10.02 18.91
C ARG A 320 2.84 11.54 18.87
N GLU A 321 2.97 12.22 19.99
CA GLU A 321 2.98 13.69 20.04
C GLU A 321 4.18 14.29 19.30
N ARG A 322 5.25 13.51 19.17
CA ARG A 322 6.46 13.87 18.43
C ARG A 322 6.44 13.36 16.99
N TYR A 323 5.62 12.33 16.73
CA TYR A 323 5.40 11.70 15.46
C TYR A 323 4.06 12.18 14.87
N ARG A 324 4.04 13.40 14.34
CA ARG A 324 2.86 13.96 13.65
C ARG A 324 2.91 13.67 12.15
N PRO A 325 1.75 13.74 11.45
CA PRO A 325 1.70 13.64 10.00
C PRO A 325 2.65 14.68 9.38
N ALA A 326 3.71 14.19 8.82
CA ALA A 326 4.80 14.96 8.28
C ALA A 326 4.98 14.64 6.79
N GLN A 327 5.58 15.53 6.07
CA GLN A 327 5.92 15.28 4.68
C GLN A 327 7.17 14.40 4.62
N ALA A 328 7.10 13.25 3.94
CA ALA A 328 8.28 12.44 3.70
C ALA A 328 9.34 13.24 2.94
N LEU A 329 10.60 13.14 3.37
CA LEU A 329 11.72 13.56 2.54
C LEU A 329 11.85 12.60 1.36
N VAL A 330 12.05 13.13 0.16
CA VAL A 330 12.09 12.35 -1.05
C VAL A 330 13.31 12.75 -1.89
N ASP A 331 14.19 11.78 -2.13
CA ASP A 331 15.34 11.91 -3.02
C ASP A 331 15.00 11.40 -4.44
N ALA A 332 14.14 10.38 -4.52
CA ALA A 332 13.75 9.75 -5.77
C ALA A 332 12.26 9.38 -5.79
N GLU A 333 11.60 9.59 -6.91
CA GLU A 333 10.26 9.09 -7.17
C GLU A 333 10.31 7.91 -8.13
N ILE A 334 9.69 6.79 -7.73
CA ILE A 334 9.59 5.57 -8.54
C ILE A 334 8.18 5.53 -9.14
N LEU A 335 8.09 5.49 -10.46
CA LEU A 335 6.81 5.27 -11.13
C LEU A 335 6.39 3.81 -10.99
N VAL A 336 5.19 3.58 -10.47
CA VAL A 336 4.51 2.28 -10.40
C VAL A 336 3.15 2.44 -11.08
N SER A 337 3.15 2.34 -12.40
CA SER A 337 1.95 2.48 -13.20
C SER A 337 1.12 1.19 -13.22
N PRO A 338 -0.14 1.21 -12.77
CA PRO A 338 -1.04 0.04 -12.84
C PRO A 338 -1.21 -0.48 -14.26
N THR A 339 -1.38 0.41 -15.23
CA THR A 339 -1.49 0.07 -16.66
C THR A 339 -0.23 -0.62 -17.17
N CYS A 340 0.95 -0.08 -16.83
CA CYS A 340 2.21 -0.67 -17.23
C CYS A 340 2.42 -2.07 -16.67
N ASP A 341 2.08 -2.27 -15.40
CA ASP A 341 2.21 -3.58 -14.75
C ASP A 341 1.32 -4.64 -15.41
N HIS A 342 0.10 -4.25 -15.81
CA HIS A 342 -0.82 -5.10 -16.56
C HIS A 342 -0.20 -5.58 -17.89
N TRP A 343 0.37 -4.67 -18.69
CA TRP A 343 0.93 -5.02 -19.99
C TRP A 343 2.28 -5.73 -19.93
N THR A 344 3.00 -5.63 -18.82
CA THR A 344 4.35 -6.19 -18.64
C THR A 344 4.40 -7.45 -17.77
N ASP A 345 3.27 -8.05 -17.47
CA ASP A 345 3.17 -9.27 -16.63
C ASP A 345 3.91 -9.11 -15.28
N GLY A 346 3.76 -7.96 -14.65
CA GLY A 346 4.40 -7.64 -13.39
C GLY A 346 5.92 -7.36 -13.50
N ALA A 347 6.50 -7.30 -14.69
CA ALA A 347 7.92 -6.96 -14.85
C ALA A 347 8.19 -5.52 -14.39
N HIS A 348 7.23 -4.61 -14.62
CA HIS A 348 7.29 -3.25 -14.14
C HIS A 348 7.42 -3.18 -12.61
N GLN A 349 6.54 -3.86 -11.88
CA GLN A 349 6.57 -3.89 -10.41
C GLN A 349 7.85 -4.56 -9.87
N ARG A 350 8.30 -5.66 -10.49
CA ARG A 350 9.58 -6.31 -10.11
C ARG A 350 10.77 -5.39 -10.32
N GLY A 351 10.84 -4.70 -11.45
CA GLY A 351 11.89 -3.71 -11.73
C GLY A 351 11.85 -2.53 -10.75
N ALA A 352 10.67 -2.00 -10.46
CA ALA A 352 10.47 -0.94 -9.46
C ALA A 352 10.91 -1.39 -8.06
N SER A 353 10.64 -2.65 -7.67
CA SER A 353 11.10 -3.22 -6.39
C SER A 353 12.62 -3.28 -6.31
N ALA A 354 13.30 -3.77 -7.35
CA ALA A 354 14.75 -3.78 -7.40
C ALA A 354 15.35 -2.36 -7.29
N CYS A 355 14.75 -1.38 -7.97
CA CYS A 355 15.16 0.01 -7.86
C CYS A 355 14.95 0.57 -6.44
N ALA A 356 13.82 0.26 -5.79
CA ALA A 356 13.57 0.68 -4.42
C ALA A 356 14.64 0.13 -3.45
N VAL A 357 14.98 -1.15 -3.58
CA VAL A 357 16.04 -1.80 -2.80
C VAL A 357 17.40 -1.13 -3.02
N ALA A 358 17.75 -0.83 -4.27
CA ALA A 358 19.03 -0.17 -4.61
C ALA A 358 19.09 1.26 -4.05
N LEU A 359 18.00 2.03 -4.15
CA LEU A 359 17.91 3.39 -3.59
C LEU A 359 18.09 3.38 -2.07
N ILE A 360 17.40 2.47 -1.38
CA ILE A 360 17.51 2.31 0.07
C ILE A 360 18.92 1.89 0.47
N GLY A 361 19.54 0.97 -0.27
CA GLY A 361 20.93 0.59 -0.08
C GLY A 361 21.91 1.74 -0.28
N ALA A 362 21.55 2.73 -1.09
CA ALA A 362 22.29 3.98 -1.28
C ALA A 362 21.89 5.08 -0.26
N HIS A 363 21.08 4.76 0.74
CA HIS A 363 20.52 5.67 1.76
C HIS A 363 19.65 6.81 1.20
N MET A 364 19.16 6.64 -0.03
CA MET A 364 18.21 7.55 -0.64
C MET A 364 16.78 7.32 -0.11
N GLN A 365 15.96 8.35 -0.16
CA GLN A 365 14.57 8.33 0.31
C GLN A 365 13.62 8.13 -0.88
N PRO A 366 13.22 6.90 -1.23
CA PRO A 366 12.29 6.68 -2.33
C PRO A 366 10.86 7.03 -1.94
N ALA A 367 10.10 7.55 -2.89
CA ALA A 367 8.65 7.61 -2.86
C ALA A 367 8.08 6.92 -4.10
N VAL A 368 6.84 6.48 -4.03
CA VAL A 368 6.12 5.90 -5.17
C VAL A 368 5.16 6.92 -5.76
N ARG A 369 5.07 6.92 -7.09
CA ARG A 369 4.06 7.62 -7.86
C ARG A 369 3.29 6.61 -8.70
N LEU A 370 1.97 6.74 -8.74
CA LEU A 370 1.11 5.89 -9.59
C LEU A 370 0.96 6.48 -10.99
N ASP A 371 1.13 7.78 -11.11
CA ASP A 371 1.14 8.56 -12.35
C ASP A 371 2.05 9.80 -12.20
N LEU A 372 2.39 10.42 -13.30
CA LEU A 372 3.20 11.65 -13.34
C LEU A 372 2.39 12.90 -13.70
N SER A 373 1.05 12.83 -13.70
CA SER A 373 0.15 13.93 -14.09
C SER A 373 0.38 15.21 -13.26
N GLY A 374 0.68 15.05 -11.97
CA GLY A 374 1.00 16.16 -11.05
C GLY A 374 2.45 16.65 -11.11
N GLY A 375 3.25 16.20 -12.07
CA GLY A 375 4.68 16.47 -12.16
C GLY A 375 5.51 15.69 -11.14
N THR A 376 6.83 15.72 -11.31
CA THR A 376 7.82 15.07 -10.43
C THR A 376 8.35 16.09 -9.44
N ARG A 377 8.40 15.74 -8.16
CA ARG A 377 8.86 16.62 -7.07
C ARG A 377 10.29 16.30 -6.63
N ALA A 378 10.69 15.04 -6.76
CA ALA A 378 12.05 14.62 -6.45
C ALA A 378 13.01 14.98 -7.57
N PRO A 379 14.29 15.20 -7.25
CA PRO A 379 15.32 15.45 -8.26
C PRO A 379 15.62 14.24 -9.15
N LEU A 380 15.31 13.02 -8.70
CA LEU A 380 15.48 11.78 -9.47
C LEU A 380 14.14 11.11 -9.74
N LEU A 381 13.84 10.84 -11.00
CA LEU A 381 12.74 10.00 -11.45
C LEU A 381 13.26 8.61 -11.82
N VAL A 382 12.59 7.56 -11.37
CA VAL A 382 12.93 6.17 -11.69
C VAL A 382 11.77 5.50 -12.42
N ILE A 383 12.04 4.93 -13.59
CA ILE A 383 11.09 4.15 -14.38
C ILE A 383 11.74 2.80 -14.72
N ALA A 384 11.21 1.72 -14.18
CA ALA A 384 11.74 0.38 -14.37
C ALA A 384 10.73 -0.51 -15.08
N GLY A 385 11.14 -1.20 -16.14
CA GLY A 385 10.25 -2.04 -16.94
C GLY A 385 9.05 -1.27 -17.51
N GLY A 386 9.23 0.02 -17.79
CA GLY A 386 8.18 0.96 -18.17
C GLY A 386 7.73 0.85 -19.63
N ALA A 387 7.60 -0.36 -20.16
CA ALA A 387 7.29 -0.57 -21.56
C ALA A 387 5.92 0.01 -21.99
N ALA A 388 4.95 0.08 -21.07
CA ALA A 388 3.57 0.50 -21.34
C ALA A 388 3.12 1.63 -20.40
N ILE A 389 3.83 2.73 -20.36
CA ILE A 389 3.39 3.93 -19.62
C ILE A 389 2.51 4.81 -20.50
N SER A 390 1.60 5.57 -19.88
CA SER A 390 0.71 6.46 -20.62
C SER A 390 1.48 7.56 -21.37
N GLY A 391 0.92 8.05 -22.47
CA GLY A 391 1.50 9.17 -23.20
C GLY A 391 1.67 10.43 -22.36
N SER A 392 0.76 10.65 -21.38
CA SER A 392 0.87 11.76 -20.43
C SER A 392 2.04 11.59 -19.46
N ASP A 393 2.27 10.37 -18.95
CA ASP A 393 3.41 10.08 -18.07
C ASP A 393 4.73 10.16 -18.83
N ALA A 394 4.77 9.65 -20.07
CA ALA A 394 5.93 9.75 -20.94
C ALA A 394 6.33 11.23 -21.18
N ALA A 395 5.35 12.07 -21.51
CA ALA A 395 5.57 13.51 -21.69
C ALA A 395 5.99 14.20 -20.38
N ALA A 396 5.45 13.80 -19.23
CA ALA A 396 5.83 14.35 -17.93
C ALA A 396 7.26 13.95 -17.54
N ALA A 397 7.66 12.71 -17.78
CA ALA A 397 9.01 12.23 -17.56
C ALA A 397 10.02 13.02 -18.39
N ARG A 398 9.71 13.26 -19.69
CA ARG A 398 10.55 14.06 -20.57
C ARG A 398 10.70 15.49 -20.08
N ARG A 399 9.59 16.17 -19.76
CA ARG A 399 9.62 17.54 -19.20
C ARG A 399 10.45 17.64 -17.93
N HIS A 400 10.37 16.64 -17.03
CA HIS A 400 11.17 16.61 -15.82
C HIS A 400 12.67 16.67 -16.11
N VAL A 401 13.15 15.84 -17.05
CA VAL A 401 14.56 15.81 -17.41
C VAL A 401 14.98 17.06 -18.18
N GLU A 402 14.18 17.52 -19.12
CA GLU A 402 14.46 18.75 -19.89
C GLU A 402 14.58 19.99 -18.97
N ALA A 403 13.86 20.00 -17.85
CA ALA A 403 13.91 21.06 -16.83
C ALA A 403 15.08 20.90 -15.83
N GLY A 404 15.99 19.95 -16.00
CA GLY A 404 17.18 19.78 -15.17
C GLY A 404 17.08 18.67 -14.12
N GLY A 405 15.98 17.89 -14.09
CA GLY A 405 15.87 16.67 -13.28
C GLY A 405 16.70 15.53 -13.86
N ASP A 406 16.98 14.55 -13.03
CA ASP A 406 17.67 13.32 -13.46
C ASP A 406 16.65 12.18 -13.62
N ALA A 407 16.91 11.23 -14.52
CA ALA A 407 16.11 10.01 -14.64
C ALA A 407 16.97 8.74 -14.69
N LEU A 408 16.50 7.69 -14.03
CA LEU A 408 17.01 6.33 -14.12
C LEU A 408 15.98 5.46 -14.83
N ILE A 409 16.32 4.97 -16.00
CA ILE A 409 15.48 4.12 -16.82
C ILE A 409 16.05 2.70 -16.81
N VAL A 410 15.25 1.71 -16.45
CA VAL A 410 15.63 0.30 -16.47
C VAL A 410 14.78 -0.43 -17.50
N GLY A 411 15.41 -0.98 -18.52
CA GLY A 411 14.74 -1.56 -19.66
C GLY A 411 14.20 -0.51 -20.64
N ARG A 412 13.34 -0.93 -21.54
CA ARG A 412 12.69 -0.04 -22.51
C ARG A 412 11.50 0.69 -21.88
N CYS A 413 11.32 1.95 -22.23
CA CYS A 413 10.26 2.80 -21.69
C CYS A 413 9.35 3.31 -22.81
N ALA A 414 8.02 3.17 -22.63
CA ALA A 414 6.96 3.59 -23.55
C ALA A 414 7.08 3.00 -24.97
N THR A 415 7.39 1.72 -25.07
CA THR A 415 7.41 1.01 -26.38
C THR A 415 6.02 0.63 -26.87
N ILE A 416 5.04 0.62 -25.97
CA ILE A 416 3.61 0.46 -26.25
C ILE A 416 2.82 1.50 -25.46
N ASP A 417 1.66 1.89 -25.99
CA ASP A 417 0.72 2.79 -25.30
C ASP A 417 -0.15 2.04 -24.27
N GLU A 418 -1.05 2.76 -23.62
CA GLU A 418 -1.99 2.23 -22.65
C GLU A 418 -3.00 1.22 -23.23
N GLU A 419 -3.20 1.20 -24.55
CA GLU A 419 -4.04 0.23 -25.27
C GLU A 419 -3.23 -0.95 -25.82
N GLY A 420 -1.91 -0.96 -25.60
CA GLY A 420 -1.02 -2.02 -26.07
C GLY A 420 -0.61 -1.90 -27.53
N ARG A 421 -0.76 -0.72 -28.16
CA ARG A 421 -0.30 -0.44 -29.51
C ARG A 421 1.17 0.03 -29.48
N PRO A 422 1.90 -0.04 -30.61
CA PRO A 422 3.24 0.53 -30.67
C PRO A 422 3.26 1.99 -30.25
N GLY A 423 4.03 2.29 -29.19
CA GLY A 423 4.21 3.62 -28.62
C GLY A 423 5.52 4.27 -29.04
N GLU A 424 5.72 5.52 -28.64
CA GLU A 424 6.93 6.27 -28.87
C GLU A 424 7.84 6.20 -27.64
N VAL A 425 9.09 5.76 -27.81
CA VAL A 425 10.08 5.68 -26.73
C VAL A 425 10.32 7.07 -26.13
N VAL A 426 10.27 7.21 -24.81
CA VAL A 426 10.37 8.52 -24.13
C VAL A 426 11.70 9.21 -24.36
N PHE A 427 12.79 8.45 -24.37
CA PHE A 427 14.16 8.94 -24.60
C PHE A 427 14.84 8.15 -25.73
N PRO A 428 14.43 8.33 -26.99
CA PRO A 428 14.96 7.56 -28.12
C PRO A 428 16.46 7.83 -28.36
N GLU A 429 16.95 8.98 -27.93
CA GLU A 429 18.35 9.39 -27.99
C GLU A 429 19.25 8.62 -27.02
N VAL A 430 18.70 8.05 -25.93
CA VAL A 430 19.45 7.36 -24.88
C VAL A 430 19.40 5.86 -25.13
N LYS A 431 20.55 5.24 -25.39
CA LYS A 431 20.64 3.79 -25.63
C LYS A 431 21.04 3.04 -24.36
N SER A 432 22.17 3.41 -23.77
CA SER A 432 22.66 2.82 -22.51
C SER A 432 23.67 3.75 -21.84
N GLY A 433 23.77 3.67 -20.51
CA GLY A 433 24.66 4.53 -19.71
C GLY A 433 24.11 5.93 -19.49
N LEU A 434 24.99 6.86 -19.14
CA LEU A 434 24.65 8.23 -18.78
C LEU A 434 24.69 9.15 -20.00
N GLU A 435 23.57 9.78 -20.29
CA GLU A 435 23.42 10.76 -21.38
C GLU A 435 22.78 12.06 -20.85
N ARG A 436 23.08 13.18 -21.51
CA ARG A 436 22.47 14.47 -21.21
C ARG A 436 21.26 14.69 -22.12
N VAL A 437 20.12 15.05 -21.53
CA VAL A 437 18.88 15.36 -22.23
C VAL A 437 18.38 16.72 -21.73
N GLY A 438 18.39 17.73 -22.58
CA GLY A 438 18.09 19.11 -22.14
C GLY A 438 19.07 19.58 -21.08
N GLU A 439 18.55 20.06 -19.96
CA GLU A 439 19.35 20.49 -18.79
C GLU A 439 19.65 19.35 -17.80
N GLY A 440 18.91 18.24 -17.89
CA GLY A 440 19.06 17.09 -17.00
C GLY A 440 19.86 15.94 -17.59
N ARG A 441 19.80 14.79 -16.93
CA ARG A 441 20.55 13.59 -17.30
C ARG A 441 19.65 12.37 -17.22
N VAL A 442 19.87 11.44 -18.13
CA VAL A 442 19.22 10.12 -18.13
C VAL A 442 20.29 9.05 -18.03
N TYR A 443 20.12 8.12 -17.13
CA TYR A 443 20.91 6.90 -17.10
C TYR A 443 20.03 5.74 -17.51
N ALA A 444 20.32 5.11 -18.64
CA ALA A 444 19.62 3.93 -19.12
C ALA A 444 20.41 2.67 -18.76
N VAL A 445 19.74 1.73 -18.11
CA VAL A 445 20.22 0.38 -17.81
C VAL A 445 19.48 -0.58 -18.71
N GLU A 446 20.18 -1.38 -19.48
CA GLU A 446 19.57 -2.47 -20.23
C GLU A 446 18.96 -3.49 -19.27
N GLU A 447 17.89 -4.16 -19.71
CA GLU A 447 17.27 -5.22 -18.94
C GLU A 447 18.30 -6.34 -18.71
N ALA A 448 18.59 -6.62 -17.44
CA ALA A 448 19.62 -7.57 -17.03
C ALA A 448 18.98 -8.69 -16.19
N ALA A 449 19.66 -9.84 -16.14
CA ALA A 449 19.30 -10.89 -15.19
C ALA A 449 19.31 -10.35 -13.75
N PRO A 450 18.41 -10.82 -12.87
CA PRO A 450 18.22 -10.25 -11.53
C PRO A 450 19.52 -10.06 -10.73
N GLY A 451 20.45 -11.01 -10.76
CA GLY A 451 21.72 -10.89 -10.02
C GLY A 451 22.71 -9.86 -10.58
N ALA A 452 22.58 -9.44 -11.83
CA ALA A 452 23.42 -8.40 -12.44
C ALA A 452 22.79 -7.00 -12.25
N LEU A 453 21.48 -6.92 -12.05
CA LEU A 453 20.75 -5.67 -11.96
C LEU A 453 21.19 -4.82 -10.77
N ASP A 454 21.40 -5.40 -9.59
CA ASP A 454 21.83 -4.68 -8.38
C ASP A 454 23.17 -3.95 -8.56
N ALA A 455 24.14 -4.61 -9.21
CA ALA A 455 25.44 -4.00 -9.49
C ALA A 455 25.30 -2.84 -10.48
N LEU A 456 24.47 -3.00 -11.52
CA LEU A 456 24.19 -1.97 -12.51
C LEU A 456 23.46 -0.78 -11.90
N LEU A 457 22.45 -1.01 -11.06
CA LEU A 457 21.73 0.04 -10.35
C LEU A 457 22.64 0.81 -9.39
N THR A 458 23.47 0.11 -8.62
CA THR A 458 24.46 0.75 -7.73
C THR A 458 25.43 1.64 -8.53
N ARG A 459 25.87 1.18 -9.69
CA ARG A 459 26.73 1.96 -10.58
C ARG A 459 25.98 3.18 -11.13
N ALA A 460 24.75 2.99 -11.65
CA ALA A 460 23.93 4.05 -12.20
C ALA A 460 23.68 5.17 -11.18
N LEU A 461 23.30 4.81 -9.94
CA LEU A 461 23.09 5.77 -8.86
C LEU A 461 24.35 6.54 -8.50
N ARG A 462 25.52 5.87 -8.52
CA ARG A 462 26.81 6.52 -8.27
C ARG A 462 27.17 7.53 -9.38
N GLU A 463 26.92 7.19 -10.64
CA GLU A 463 27.21 8.06 -11.79
C GLU A 463 26.21 9.23 -11.89
N LEU A 464 24.92 8.99 -11.64
CA LEU A 464 23.89 10.04 -11.63
C LEU A 464 24.07 11.02 -10.48
N TRP A 465 24.25 10.49 -9.27
CA TRP A 465 24.13 11.31 -8.08
C TRP A 465 25.45 11.60 -7.40
N GLY A 466 26.47 10.78 -7.61
CA GLY A 466 27.74 10.95 -6.95
C GLY A 466 27.64 10.79 -5.42
N ARG A 467 28.72 11.15 -4.73
CA ARG A 467 28.71 11.21 -3.25
C ARG A 467 28.25 12.60 -2.83
N GLY A 468 27.17 12.71 -2.05
CA GLY A 468 26.83 13.95 -1.34
C GLY A 468 25.52 14.65 -1.75
N ARG A 469 24.69 14.06 -2.59
CA ARG A 469 23.35 14.59 -2.91
C ARG A 469 22.23 14.01 -2.04
N ALA A 470 22.40 12.82 -1.47
CA ALA A 470 21.41 12.24 -0.56
C ALA A 470 21.32 13.04 0.74
N HIS A 471 20.10 13.14 1.28
CA HIS A 471 19.85 13.81 2.54
C HIS A 471 20.58 13.15 3.72
N PHE A 472 20.87 11.83 3.60
CA PHE A 472 21.47 11.03 4.66
C PHE A 472 22.61 10.18 4.13
N THR A 473 23.59 9.95 5.01
CA THR A 473 24.64 8.97 4.80
C THR A 473 24.83 8.20 6.09
N LEU A 474 24.82 6.87 5.99
CA LEU A 474 25.15 5.96 7.08
C LEU A 474 26.51 5.31 6.81
N SER A 475 27.33 5.21 7.83
CA SER A 475 28.58 4.46 7.80
C SER A 475 28.74 3.64 9.08
N GLY A 476 29.37 2.48 8.96
CA GLY A 476 29.54 1.54 10.07
C GLY A 476 29.16 0.12 9.67
N ARG A 477 29.04 -0.78 10.65
CA ARG A 477 28.60 -2.16 10.46
C ARG A 477 27.13 -2.28 10.85
N GLY A 478 26.32 -2.83 9.96
CA GLY A 478 24.90 -3.03 10.16
C GLY A 478 24.09 -2.65 8.92
N ARG A 479 22.94 -3.26 8.77
CA ARG A 479 22.01 -2.98 7.66
C ARG A 479 20.81 -2.26 8.21
N LEU A 480 20.77 -0.94 8.05
CA LEU A 480 19.66 -0.11 8.50
C LEU A 480 18.82 0.39 7.31
N PHE A 481 17.52 0.29 7.44
CA PHE A 481 16.56 1.06 6.66
C PHE A 481 16.31 2.39 7.36
N LEU A 482 16.43 3.48 6.60
CA LEU A 482 16.25 4.83 7.09
C LEU A 482 15.10 5.48 6.32
N ARG A 483 14.15 6.08 7.05
CA ARG A 483 13.06 6.88 6.48
C ARG A 483 12.90 8.16 7.27
N ALA A 484 12.74 9.28 6.57
CA ALA A 484 12.70 10.57 7.22
C ALA A 484 11.48 11.41 6.81
N TYR A 485 10.98 12.18 7.77
CA TYR A 485 9.82 13.03 7.61
C TYR A 485 10.10 14.44 8.17
N LEU A 486 9.57 15.46 7.47
CA LEU A 486 9.53 16.81 7.95
C LEU A 486 8.14 17.12 8.46
N ASP A 487 8.03 17.52 9.73
CA ASP A 487 6.76 17.98 10.27
C ASP A 487 6.50 19.45 9.92
N PRO A 488 5.23 19.92 10.02
CA PRO A 488 4.88 21.32 9.75
C PRO A 488 5.61 22.34 10.65
N GLU A 489 6.01 21.94 11.85
CA GLU A 489 6.78 22.77 12.79
C GLU A 489 8.29 22.76 12.49
N ARG A 490 8.67 22.16 11.35
CA ARG A 490 10.05 22.01 10.89
C ARG A 490 10.94 21.18 11.82
N LYS A 491 10.40 20.11 12.36
CA LYS A 491 11.17 19.04 13.00
C LYS A 491 11.47 17.98 11.95
N LEU A 492 12.62 17.35 12.07
CA LEU A 492 13.02 16.23 11.26
C LEU A 492 12.92 14.97 12.11
N ASP A 493 12.05 14.05 11.71
CA ASP A 493 11.89 12.74 12.33
C ASP A 493 12.53 11.68 11.43
N VAL A 494 13.51 10.95 11.96
CA VAL A 494 14.26 9.92 11.24
C VAL A 494 13.98 8.57 11.88
N HIS A 495 13.29 7.73 11.16
CA HIS A 495 13.06 6.33 11.52
C HIS A 495 14.26 5.50 11.11
N LEU A 496 14.73 4.66 12.01
CA LEU A 496 15.85 3.77 11.82
C LEU A 496 15.41 2.34 12.17
N VAL A 497 15.40 1.47 11.18
CA VAL A 497 14.99 0.08 11.31
C VAL A 497 16.18 -0.83 11.07
N ASN A 498 16.48 -1.70 12.02
CA ASN A 498 17.52 -2.70 11.87
C ASN A 498 16.99 -3.89 11.07
N LEU A 499 17.57 -4.12 9.88
CA LEU A 499 17.19 -5.20 8.98
C LEU A 499 17.97 -6.50 9.20
N GLU A 500 18.90 -6.53 10.15
CA GLU A 500 19.69 -7.73 10.43
C GLU A 500 18.99 -8.65 11.42
N LEU A 501 17.93 -9.30 10.96
CA LEU A 501 17.25 -10.35 11.70
C LEU A 501 18.09 -11.64 11.73
N ARG A 502 18.18 -12.28 12.89
CA ARG A 502 18.79 -13.59 13.13
C ARG A 502 17.78 -14.53 13.79
N ASP A 503 18.12 -15.79 13.91
CA ASP A 503 17.23 -16.82 14.48
C ASP A 503 16.76 -16.48 15.90
N ASP A 504 17.62 -15.82 16.70
CA ASP A 504 17.40 -15.47 18.10
C ASP A 504 17.04 -13.98 18.35
N GLY A 505 16.85 -13.19 17.30
CA GLY A 505 16.53 -11.76 17.42
C GLY A 505 17.25 -10.88 16.41
N PHE A 506 17.78 -9.74 16.85
CA PHE A 506 18.48 -8.79 16.00
C PHE A 506 19.98 -8.76 16.29
N ALA A 507 20.77 -8.71 15.22
CA ALA A 507 22.16 -8.31 15.38
C ALA A 507 22.21 -6.82 15.73
N ALA A 508 22.76 -6.48 16.89
CA ALA A 508 22.79 -5.09 17.33
C ALA A 508 23.61 -4.22 16.34
N ALA A 509 22.95 -3.24 15.72
CA ALA A 509 23.65 -2.21 14.96
C ALA A 509 24.28 -1.21 15.93
N GLN A 510 25.61 -1.26 16.06
CA GLN A 510 26.36 -0.44 17.02
C GLN A 510 27.42 0.40 16.31
N GLY A 511 27.73 1.58 16.88
CA GLY A 511 28.80 2.45 16.41
C GLY A 511 28.58 2.98 14.99
N MET A 512 27.34 3.00 14.52
CA MET A 512 27.02 3.56 13.22
C MET A 512 27.04 5.09 13.28
N GLN A 513 27.63 5.71 12.28
CA GLN A 513 27.63 7.15 12.13
C GLN A 513 26.56 7.56 11.13
N LEU A 514 25.62 8.40 11.57
CA LEU A 514 24.63 9.05 10.72
C LEU A 514 25.12 10.47 10.40
N SER A 515 25.13 10.81 9.12
CA SER A 515 25.33 12.17 8.64
C SER A 515 24.06 12.66 7.96
N ILE A 516 23.61 13.85 8.31
CA ILE A 516 22.38 14.51 7.82
C ILE A 516 22.80 15.77 7.07
N ALA A 517 22.38 15.94 5.83
CA ALA A 517 22.63 17.15 5.05
C ALA A 517 22.10 18.39 5.80
N GLY A 518 22.86 19.49 5.80
CA GLY A 518 22.55 20.68 6.59
C GLY A 518 21.19 21.29 6.26
N GLN A 519 20.80 21.24 4.99
CA GLN A 519 19.45 21.67 4.56
C GLN A 519 18.33 20.81 5.18
N ALA A 520 18.55 19.51 5.38
CA ALA A 520 17.60 18.62 6.05
C ALA A 520 17.62 18.81 7.57
N ALA A 521 18.80 18.97 8.17
CA ALA A 521 18.96 19.19 9.61
C ALA A 521 18.54 20.61 10.09
N GLY A 522 18.45 21.59 9.18
CA GLY A 522 18.03 22.96 9.51
C GLY A 522 18.90 23.67 10.54
N GLY A 523 20.17 23.25 10.74
CA GLY A 523 21.09 23.79 11.72
C GLY A 523 20.96 23.23 13.14
N GLY A 524 20.14 22.19 13.36
CA GLY A 524 19.99 21.51 14.63
C GLY A 524 21.33 20.93 15.13
N ARG A 525 21.67 21.18 16.41
CA ARG A 525 22.89 20.69 17.07
C ARG A 525 22.63 19.58 18.09
N SER A 526 21.39 19.22 18.28
CA SER A 526 20.99 18.11 19.16
C SER A 526 19.72 17.47 18.64
N GLY A 527 19.52 16.21 18.98
CA GLY A 527 18.31 15.47 18.72
C GLY A 527 17.86 14.69 19.95
N TYR A 528 16.70 14.10 19.85
CA TYR A 528 16.12 13.22 20.86
C TYR A 528 15.98 11.82 20.26
N TRP A 529 16.54 10.85 20.98
CA TRP A 529 16.56 9.45 20.58
C TRP A 529 15.51 8.66 21.37
N PHE A 530 14.70 7.92 20.67
CA PHE A 530 13.66 7.05 21.24
C PHE A 530 13.85 5.64 20.68
N ALA A 531 13.86 4.66 21.57
CA ALA A 531 13.90 3.24 21.18
C ALA A 531 13.03 2.43 22.17
N PRO A 532 12.30 1.40 21.69
CA PRO A 532 11.42 0.60 22.54
C PRO A 532 12.13 -0.09 23.70
N GLU A 533 13.40 -0.45 23.50
CA GLU A 533 14.23 -1.18 24.48
C GLU A 533 14.95 -0.29 25.48
N ARG A 534 14.75 1.02 25.41
CA ARG A 534 15.43 1.99 26.31
C ARG A 534 14.41 2.73 27.16
N ASP A 535 14.73 2.86 28.44
CA ASP A 535 13.91 3.57 29.44
C ASP A 535 13.88 5.10 29.26
N GLY A 536 14.15 5.60 28.04
CA GLY A 536 14.17 7.04 27.73
C GLY A 536 12.82 7.75 27.91
N GLY A 537 11.75 7.00 28.20
CA GLY A 537 10.43 7.53 28.48
C GLY A 537 9.91 8.50 27.40
N ARG A 538 8.98 9.38 27.76
CA ARG A 538 8.40 10.39 26.86
C ARG A 538 9.39 11.45 26.39
N ASP A 539 10.47 11.69 27.11
CA ASP A 539 11.42 12.77 26.84
C ASP A 539 12.52 12.37 25.87
N GLY A 540 12.80 11.07 25.71
CA GLY A 540 13.87 10.53 24.89
C GLY A 540 15.28 10.85 25.44
N GLU A 541 16.27 10.16 24.94
CA GLU A 541 17.69 10.42 25.23
C GLU A 541 18.21 11.54 24.35
N ARG A 542 18.81 12.59 24.93
CA ARG A 542 19.40 13.67 24.15
C ARG A 542 20.71 13.25 23.52
N ILE A 543 20.83 13.38 22.21
CA ILE A 543 22.07 13.13 21.47
C ILE A 543 22.60 14.44 20.84
N THR A 544 23.93 14.52 20.71
CA THR A 544 24.60 15.67 20.11
C THR A 544 24.81 15.44 18.62
N LEU A 545 24.49 16.44 17.82
CA LEU A 545 24.76 16.51 16.40
C LEU A 545 25.96 17.45 16.16
N SER A 546 27.07 16.89 15.73
CA SER A 546 28.32 17.65 15.48
C SER A 546 28.35 18.15 14.04
N PRO A 547 28.63 19.45 13.81
CA PRO A 547 28.81 19.99 12.47
C PRO A 547 29.97 19.27 11.73
N SER A 548 29.75 18.95 10.47
CA SER A 548 30.74 18.31 9.58
C SER A 548 30.59 18.88 8.16
N GLY A 549 31.28 19.97 7.85
CA GLY A 549 31.14 20.66 6.57
C GLY A 549 29.72 21.18 6.36
N PHE A 550 29.06 20.71 5.28
CA PHE A 550 27.66 21.05 4.96
C PHE A 550 26.62 20.11 5.57
N SER A 551 27.02 19.29 6.53
CA SER A 551 26.17 18.30 7.21
C SER A 551 26.35 18.40 8.73
N VAL A 552 25.46 17.70 9.46
CA VAL A 552 25.66 17.38 10.86
C VAL A 552 25.79 15.88 11.00
N SER A 553 26.59 15.39 11.95
CA SER A 553 26.79 13.97 12.16
C SER A 553 26.67 13.58 13.62
N THR A 554 26.31 12.33 13.88
CA THR A 554 26.28 11.72 15.20
C THR A 554 26.62 10.24 15.12
N ILE A 555 27.17 9.72 16.22
CA ILE A 555 27.26 8.27 16.41
C ILE A 555 25.93 7.81 17.00
N LEU A 556 25.27 6.89 16.32
CA LEU A 556 23.99 6.37 16.76
C LEU A 556 24.18 5.46 17.98
N PRO A 557 23.30 5.55 18.99
CA PRO A 557 23.18 4.52 19.99
C PRO A 557 22.86 3.17 19.37
N GLY A 558 23.07 2.07 20.09
CA GLY A 558 22.73 0.73 19.58
C GLY A 558 21.24 0.64 19.24
N ILE A 559 20.94 0.03 18.10
CA ILE A 559 19.57 -0.21 17.60
C ILE A 559 19.33 -1.72 17.62
N ASP A 560 18.32 -2.14 18.36
CA ASP A 560 17.82 -3.51 18.30
C ASP A 560 16.91 -3.66 17.07
N ALA A 561 15.62 -3.48 17.18
CA ALA A 561 14.71 -3.52 16.03
C ALA A 561 14.47 -2.14 15.42
N TYR A 562 14.23 -1.13 16.25
CA TYR A 562 13.72 0.18 15.84
C TYR A 562 14.23 1.31 16.71
N ALA A 563 14.41 2.48 16.09
CA ALA A 563 14.62 3.72 16.81
C ALA A 563 14.06 4.91 16.01
N LEU A 564 13.71 5.98 16.73
CA LEU A 564 13.29 7.27 16.18
C LEU A 564 14.27 8.35 16.67
N LEU A 565 14.84 9.11 15.74
CA LEU A 565 15.62 10.30 16.02
C LEU A 565 14.80 11.53 15.62
N ALA A 566 14.40 12.33 16.60
CA ALA A 566 13.74 13.62 16.38
C ALA A 566 14.75 14.76 16.48
N VAL A 567 14.91 15.55 15.41
CA VAL A 567 15.82 16.69 15.33
C VAL A 567 15.02 17.97 15.26
N PRO A 568 15.02 18.83 16.31
CA PRO A 568 14.49 20.17 16.22
C PRO A 568 15.30 21.01 15.21
N ARG A 569 14.62 21.75 14.34
CA ARG A 569 15.25 22.56 13.30
C ARG A 569 15.23 24.05 13.64
#